data_b859e882b53ba4f6991192bf491235c9
#
_entry.id   b859e882b53ba4f6991192bf491235c9
#
_cell.length_a   1.000
_cell.length_b   1.000
_cell.length_c   1.000
_cell.angle_alpha   90.00
_cell.angle_beta   90.00
_cell.angle_gamma   90.00
#
_symmetry.space_group_name_H-M   'P 1'
#
loop_
_entity.id
_entity.type
_entity.pdbx_description
1 polymer ?
#
loop_
_entity_poly.entity_id
_entity_poly.type
_entity_poly.pdbx_seq_one_letter_code
_entity_poly.pdbx_strand_id
1 'polypeptide(L)'
;LGLQFFPNPAAGLKEFRRVVRSGGTVAVCVNAASDRLPMWGNLADAMDRFITQEQRNVLAMSWSLADPMLLERLFSDAGFQDIRLERIRREDTIDSFDDYMAPIEEGVGQIPQAYCALDGSNRSAVREEVHARLAQYESADGRLTMGVEMLIGSGRA
;
A
#
# COMPACT_ATOMS: atom_id res chain seq x y z
N LEU A 1 1.59 -3.70 -8.23
CA LEU A 1 2.05 -2.70 -7.24
C LEU A 1 3.56 -2.52 -7.39
N GLY A 2 4.03 -1.37 -7.81
CA GLY A 2 5.48 -1.17 -8.02
C GLY A 2 5.86 0.29 -8.22
N LEU A 3 5.09 1.04 -9.00
CA LEU A 3 5.44 2.42 -9.38
C LEU A 3 5.65 3.34 -8.16
N GLN A 4 4.87 3.17 -7.09
CA GLN A 4 4.96 3.94 -5.85
C GLN A 4 6.30 3.77 -5.12
N PHE A 5 7.05 2.69 -5.41
CA PHE A 5 8.36 2.42 -4.82
C PHE A 5 9.53 2.87 -5.71
N PHE A 6 9.25 3.46 -6.86
CA PHE A 6 10.31 4.02 -7.68
C PHE A 6 10.86 5.28 -7.02
N PRO A 7 12.18 5.50 -7.02
CA PRO A 7 12.77 6.75 -6.54
C PRO A 7 12.22 7.99 -7.27
N ASN A 8 11.82 7.79 -8.54
CA ASN A 8 11.18 8.81 -9.37
C ASN A 8 10.06 8.17 -10.22
N PRO A 9 8.81 8.15 -9.74
CA PRO A 9 7.67 7.58 -10.48
C PRO A 9 7.43 8.27 -11.84
N ALA A 10 7.68 9.57 -11.95
CA ALA A 10 7.53 10.31 -13.21
C ALA A 10 8.53 9.82 -14.26
N ALA A 11 9.78 9.60 -13.89
CA ALA A 11 10.79 9.02 -14.78
C ALA A 11 10.40 7.58 -15.18
N GLY A 12 9.88 6.79 -14.23
CA GLY A 12 9.39 5.43 -14.49
C GLY A 12 8.29 5.41 -15.55
N LEU A 13 7.28 6.29 -15.44
CA LEU A 13 6.21 6.39 -16.44
C LEU A 13 6.71 6.86 -17.80
N LYS A 14 7.68 7.78 -17.86
CA LYS A 14 8.32 8.19 -19.12
C LYS A 14 9.03 7.02 -19.79
N GLU A 15 9.73 6.17 -19.01
CA GLU A 15 10.35 4.95 -19.55
C GLU A 15 9.30 3.92 -20.02
N PHE A 16 8.20 3.73 -19.31
CA PHE A 16 7.10 2.91 -19.78
C PHE A 16 6.55 3.43 -21.11
N ARG A 17 6.37 4.76 -21.23
CA ARG A 17 5.93 5.39 -22.48
C ARG A 17 6.93 5.18 -23.62
N ARG A 18 8.22 5.25 -23.33
CA ARG A 18 9.29 5.08 -24.32
C ARG A 18 9.34 3.66 -24.90
N VAL A 19 9.13 2.64 -24.08
CA VAL A 19 9.28 1.23 -24.49
C VAL A 19 8.00 0.60 -25.03
N VAL A 20 6.83 1.15 -24.70
CA VAL A 20 5.57 0.63 -25.23
C VAL A 20 5.41 1.06 -26.69
N ARG A 21 4.91 0.17 -27.54
CA ARG A 21 4.63 0.50 -28.95
C ARG A 21 3.59 1.62 -29.05
N SER A 22 3.65 2.41 -30.12
CA SER A 22 2.62 3.42 -30.41
C SER A 22 1.23 2.80 -30.44
N GLY A 23 0.29 3.45 -29.77
CA GLY A 23 -1.09 2.98 -29.59
C GLY A 23 -1.25 1.88 -28.53
N GLY A 24 -0.16 1.40 -27.92
CA GLY A 24 -0.21 0.45 -26.81
C GLY A 24 -0.69 1.11 -25.50
N THR A 25 -1.16 0.32 -24.57
CA THR A 25 -1.66 0.80 -23.27
C THR A 25 -0.72 0.37 -22.15
N VAL A 26 -0.44 1.30 -21.23
CA VAL A 26 0.20 1.01 -19.96
C VAL A 26 -0.85 1.11 -18.86
N ALA A 27 -0.85 0.17 -17.94
CA ALA A 27 -1.66 0.21 -16.73
C ALA A 27 -0.77 0.00 -15.50
N VAL A 28 -1.03 0.77 -14.46
CA VAL A 28 -0.38 0.63 -13.16
C VAL A 28 -1.43 0.49 -12.08
N CYS A 29 -1.13 -0.34 -11.08
CA CYS A 29 -1.94 -0.46 -9.87
C CYS A 29 -1.11 0.07 -8.69
N VAL A 30 -1.69 0.96 -7.90
CA VAL A 30 -1.07 1.52 -6.70
C VAL A 30 -2.03 1.42 -5.52
N ASN A 31 -1.49 1.46 -4.31
CA ASN A 31 -2.32 1.48 -3.11
C ASN A 31 -3.14 2.77 -3.04
N ALA A 32 -4.35 2.68 -2.52
CA ALA A 32 -5.09 3.83 -2.04
C ALA A 32 -4.46 4.39 -0.74
N ALA A 33 -5.04 5.40 -0.13
CA ALA A 33 -4.57 5.97 1.13
C ALA A 33 -4.63 4.92 2.28
N SER A 34 -3.84 5.11 3.33
CA SER A 34 -3.69 4.14 4.43
C SER A 34 -5.01 3.81 5.13
N ASP A 35 -5.91 4.80 5.26
CA ASP A 35 -7.26 4.63 5.84
C ASP A 35 -8.18 3.74 4.98
N ARG A 36 -7.83 3.53 3.70
CA ARG A 36 -8.53 2.64 2.76
C ARG A 36 -7.92 1.24 2.68
N LEU A 37 -6.87 1.02 3.44
CA LEU A 37 -6.12 -0.24 3.55
C LEU A 37 -5.90 -0.58 5.03
N PRO A 38 -6.98 -0.88 5.80
CA PRO A 38 -6.91 -1.08 7.26
C PRO A 38 -5.85 -2.09 7.68
N MET A 39 -5.67 -3.16 6.88
CA MET A 39 -4.66 -4.18 7.10
C MET A 39 -3.25 -3.61 7.28
N TRP A 40 -2.85 -2.66 6.44
CA TRP A 40 -1.51 -2.08 6.45
C TRP A 40 -1.46 -0.74 7.19
N GLY A 41 -2.51 0.06 7.09
CA GLY A 41 -2.60 1.37 7.73
C GLY A 41 -2.53 1.25 9.25
N ASN A 42 -3.32 0.35 9.86
CA ASN A 42 -3.30 0.16 11.32
C ASN A 42 -1.95 -0.34 11.83
N LEU A 43 -1.26 -1.20 11.08
CA LEU A 43 0.09 -1.66 11.45
C LEU A 43 1.12 -0.52 11.36
N ALA A 44 1.09 0.26 10.27
CA ALA A 44 2.00 1.40 10.12
C ALA A 44 1.78 2.45 11.22
N ASP A 45 0.54 2.77 11.53
CA ASP A 45 0.18 3.72 12.59
C ASP A 45 0.60 3.22 13.99
N ALA A 46 0.41 1.93 14.28
CA ALA A 46 0.82 1.35 15.57
C ALA A 46 2.34 1.38 15.75
N MET A 47 3.11 1.27 14.67
CA MET A 47 4.57 1.35 14.71
C MET A 47 5.11 2.77 14.80
N ASP A 48 4.32 3.81 14.47
CA ASP A 48 4.82 5.17 14.22
C ASP A 48 5.70 5.72 15.35
N ARG A 49 5.32 5.48 16.61
CA ARG A 49 6.09 5.96 17.78
C ARG A 49 7.41 5.21 18.04
N PHE A 50 7.62 4.05 17.41
CA PHE A 50 8.77 3.18 17.63
C PHE A 50 9.79 3.21 16.48
N ILE A 51 9.47 3.84 15.37
CA ILE A 51 10.29 3.88 14.18
C ILE A 51 10.94 5.26 13.97
N THR A 52 12.06 5.28 13.27
CA THR A 52 12.77 6.51 12.91
C THR A 52 12.05 7.30 11.82
N GLN A 53 12.40 8.58 11.65
CA GLN A 53 11.87 9.39 10.55
C GLN A 53 12.21 8.81 9.16
N GLU A 54 13.37 8.20 9.01
CA GLU A 54 13.77 7.54 7.76
C GLU A 54 12.84 6.34 7.46
N GLN A 55 12.56 5.51 8.46
CA GLN A 55 11.61 4.40 8.34
C GLN A 55 10.20 4.89 8.02
N ARG A 56 9.72 5.97 8.66
CA ARG A 56 8.42 6.60 8.30
C ARG A 56 8.38 7.01 6.84
N ASN A 57 9.44 7.64 6.35
CA ASN A 57 9.52 8.06 4.95
C ASN A 57 9.45 6.85 3.99
N VAL A 58 10.10 5.74 4.33
CA VAL A 58 10.04 4.49 3.55
C VAL A 58 8.61 3.93 3.56
N LEU A 59 7.95 3.86 4.72
CA LEU A 59 6.57 3.36 4.82
C LEU A 59 5.59 4.27 4.05
N ALA A 60 5.78 5.59 4.10
CA ALA A 60 4.97 6.57 3.38
C ALA A 60 4.99 6.37 1.85
N MET A 61 6.05 5.76 1.30
CA MET A 61 6.09 5.41 -0.13
C MET A 61 4.94 4.48 -0.52
N SER A 62 4.47 3.64 0.39
CA SER A 62 3.34 2.73 0.15
C SER A 62 2.06 3.46 -0.28
N TRP A 63 1.89 4.72 0.13
CA TRP A 63 0.71 5.56 -0.14
C TRP A 63 1.02 6.77 -1.04
N SER A 64 2.25 6.92 -1.52
CA SER A 64 2.74 8.13 -2.19
C SER A 64 1.98 8.49 -3.46
N LEU A 65 1.33 7.52 -4.11
CA LEU A 65 0.54 7.70 -5.33
C LEU A 65 -0.97 7.48 -5.11
N ALA A 66 -1.44 7.56 -3.87
CA ALA A 66 -2.85 7.34 -3.51
C ALA A 66 -3.79 8.46 -4.00
N ASP A 67 -3.26 9.64 -4.30
CA ASP A 67 -4.04 10.75 -4.88
C ASP A 67 -4.27 10.51 -6.38
N PRO A 68 -5.54 10.32 -6.82
CA PRO A 68 -5.86 10.12 -8.23
C PRO A 68 -5.42 11.31 -9.11
N MET A 69 -5.51 12.54 -8.61
CA MET A 69 -5.10 13.73 -9.39
C MET A 69 -3.58 13.76 -9.61
N LEU A 70 -2.79 13.30 -8.63
CA LEU A 70 -1.35 13.15 -8.79
C LEU A 70 -1.03 12.07 -9.84
N LEU A 71 -1.68 10.90 -9.75
CA LEU A 71 -1.45 9.81 -10.69
C LEU A 71 -1.84 10.20 -12.13
N GLU A 72 -2.96 10.90 -12.31
CA GLU A 72 -3.39 11.42 -13.61
C GLU A 72 -2.36 12.39 -14.20
N ARG A 73 -1.87 13.35 -13.41
CA ARG A 73 -0.81 14.28 -13.83
C ARG A 73 0.45 13.55 -14.24
N LEU A 74 0.87 12.54 -13.49
CA LEU A 74 2.07 11.77 -13.83
C LEU A 74 1.95 11.05 -15.18
N PHE A 75 0.77 10.49 -15.51
CA PHE A 75 0.49 9.92 -16.83
C PHE A 75 0.50 10.99 -17.92
N SER A 76 -0.15 12.12 -17.69
CA SER A 76 -0.20 13.24 -18.63
C SER A 76 1.19 13.81 -18.93
N ASP A 77 1.99 14.05 -17.88
CA ASP A 77 3.36 14.58 -18.00
C ASP A 77 4.34 13.60 -18.67
N ALA A 78 4.02 12.31 -18.61
CA ALA A 78 4.75 11.27 -19.35
C ALA A 78 4.34 11.16 -20.82
N GLY A 79 3.29 11.90 -21.26
CA GLY A 79 2.83 11.95 -22.65
C GLY A 79 1.81 10.86 -23.02
N PHE A 80 1.19 10.22 -22.05
CA PHE A 80 0.06 9.32 -22.30
C PHE A 80 -1.22 10.08 -22.64
N GLN A 81 -2.07 9.47 -23.45
CA GLN A 81 -3.40 9.94 -23.83
C GLN A 81 -4.47 8.97 -23.33
N ASP A 82 -5.74 9.32 -23.47
CA ASP A 82 -6.89 8.50 -23.06
C ASP A 82 -6.72 7.96 -21.63
N ILE A 83 -6.25 8.84 -20.72
CA ILE A 83 -5.95 8.47 -19.32
C ILE A 83 -7.26 8.10 -18.62
N ARG A 84 -7.23 6.98 -17.91
CA ARG A 84 -8.35 6.49 -17.11
C ARG A 84 -7.84 6.12 -15.73
N LEU A 85 -8.61 6.51 -14.70
CA LEU A 85 -8.37 6.15 -13.32
C LEU A 85 -9.59 5.40 -12.80
N GLU A 86 -9.35 4.28 -12.14
CA GLU A 86 -10.39 3.44 -11.56
C GLU A 86 -10.00 3.06 -10.13
N ARG A 87 -10.95 3.20 -9.19
CA ARG A 87 -10.81 2.67 -7.83
C ARG A 87 -11.42 1.29 -7.79
N ILE A 88 -10.62 0.32 -7.39
CA ILE A 88 -11.09 -1.03 -7.15
C ILE A 88 -11.15 -1.24 -5.64
N ARG A 89 -12.32 -1.67 -5.17
CA ARG A 89 -12.55 -2.03 -3.78
C ARG A 89 -13.00 -3.48 -3.71
N ARG A 90 -12.38 -4.21 -2.82
CA ARG A 90 -12.78 -5.56 -2.46
C ARG A 90 -12.73 -5.72 -0.94
N GLU A 91 -13.24 -6.83 -0.45
CA GLU A 91 -13.08 -7.25 0.94
C GLU A 91 -12.18 -8.49 0.97
N ASP A 92 -11.20 -8.46 1.84
CA ASP A 92 -10.34 -9.60 2.13
C ASP A 92 -10.70 -10.14 3.51
N THR A 93 -10.89 -11.46 3.63
CA THR A 93 -11.16 -12.14 4.89
C THR A 93 -9.96 -13.00 5.27
N ILE A 94 -9.52 -12.87 6.52
CA ILE A 94 -8.43 -13.63 7.14
C ILE A 94 -9.02 -14.41 8.30
N ASP A 95 -8.63 -15.68 8.45
CA ASP A 95 -9.29 -16.60 9.36
C ASP A 95 -9.09 -16.25 10.84
N SER A 96 -7.99 -15.58 11.20
CA SER A 96 -7.72 -15.13 12.57
C SER A 96 -6.75 -13.96 12.63
N PHE A 97 -6.63 -13.32 13.78
CA PHE A 97 -5.59 -12.32 14.02
C PHE A 97 -4.18 -12.92 13.95
N ASP A 98 -4.00 -14.17 14.36
CA ASP A 98 -2.70 -14.84 14.24
C ASP A 98 -2.33 -15.09 12.78
N ASP A 99 -3.28 -15.47 11.93
CA ASP A 99 -3.04 -15.61 10.48
C ASP A 99 -2.76 -14.26 9.80
N TYR A 100 -3.33 -13.16 10.31
CA TYR A 100 -2.97 -11.81 9.88
C TYR A 100 -1.53 -11.47 10.26
N MET A 101 -1.09 -11.82 11.47
CA MET A 101 0.27 -11.50 11.95
C MET A 101 1.35 -12.40 11.36
N ALA A 102 1.05 -13.63 10.98
CA ALA A 102 2.04 -14.60 10.50
C ALA A 102 2.93 -14.07 9.36
N PRO A 103 2.42 -13.56 8.22
CA PRO A 103 3.27 -13.02 7.15
C PRO A 103 4.00 -11.71 7.56
N ILE A 104 3.48 -10.99 8.56
CA ILE A 104 4.13 -9.79 9.11
C ILE A 104 5.36 -10.21 9.92
N GLU A 105 5.24 -11.25 10.73
CA GLU A 105 6.32 -11.79 11.55
C GLU A 105 7.39 -12.51 10.69
N GLU A 106 7.03 -12.98 9.49
CA GLU A 106 7.98 -13.46 8.49
C GLU A 106 8.74 -12.34 7.76
N GLY A 107 8.34 -11.09 7.91
CA GLY A 107 9.04 -9.93 7.34
C GLY A 107 8.86 -9.76 5.83
N VAL A 108 7.77 -10.24 5.25
CA VAL A 108 7.52 -10.16 3.82
C VAL A 108 7.00 -8.77 3.43
N GLY A 109 7.87 -7.93 2.86
CA GLY A 109 7.56 -6.57 2.42
C GLY A 109 8.07 -5.48 3.36
N GLN A 110 7.96 -4.21 2.96
CA GLN A 110 8.57 -3.08 3.68
C GLN A 110 7.96 -2.84 5.06
N ILE A 111 6.64 -2.90 5.20
CA ILE A 111 5.96 -2.68 6.49
C ILE A 111 6.27 -3.83 7.45
N PRO A 112 6.16 -5.12 7.08
CA PRO A 112 6.61 -6.24 7.88
C PRO A 112 8.09 -6.19 8.29
N GLN A 113 8.99 -5.80 7.38
CA GLN A 113 10.42 -5.65 7.70
C GLN A 113 10.66 -4.59 8.79
N ALA A 114 9.94 -3.46 8.72
CA ALA A 114 10.02 -2.43 9.76
C ALA A 114 9.53 -2.95 11.12
N TYR A 115 8.46 -3.77 11.15
CA TYR A 115 7.99 -4.44 12.36
C TYR A 115 9.03 -5.41 12.92
N CYS A 116 9.61 -6.25 12.09
CA CYS A 116 10.64 -7.22 12.50
C CYS A 116 11.93 -6.56 13.03
N ALA A 117 12.22 -5.34 12.60
CA ALA A 117 13.36 -4.56 13.07
C ALA A 117 13.19 -3.96 14.47
N LEU A 118 11.97 -3.95 15.02
CA LEU A 118 11.69 -3.52 16.39
C LEU A 118 12.26 -4.53 17.39
N ASP A 119 12.63 -4.06 18.59
CA ASP A 119 12.95 -4.95 19.71
C ASP A 119 11.71 -5.73 20.19
N GLY A 120 11.93 -6.79 20.98
CA GLY A 120 10.86 -7.68 21.39
C GLY A 120 9.74 -7.00 22.17
N SER A 121 10.08 -6.02 23.03
CA SER A 121 9.07 -5.29 23.82
C SER A 121 8.21 -4.39 22.96
N ASN A 122 8.82 -3.68 22.02
CA ASN A 122 8.11 -2.82 21.07
C ASN A 122 7.26 -3.64 20.09
N ARG A 123 7.73 -4.81 19.63
CA ARG A 123 6.91 -5.73 18.82
C ARG A 123 5.65 -6.19 19.56
N SER A 124 5.79 -6.57 20.84
CA SER A 124 4.64 -6.96 21.66
C SER A 124 3.63 -5.81 21.79
N ALA A 125 4.12 -4.58 22.10
CA ALA A 125 3.25 -3.42 22.20
C ALA A 125 2.53 -3.07 20.87
N VAL A 126 3.23 -3.17 19.74
CA VAL A 126 2.62 -2.98 18.41
C VAL A 126 1.59 -4.05 18.14
N ARG A 127 1.87 -5.33 18.43
CA ARG A 127 0.94 -6.43 18.23
C ARG A 127 -0.36 -6.22 19.00
N GLU A 128 -0.25 -5.84 20.29
CA GLU A 128 -1.42 -5.56 21.13
C GLU A 128 -2.23 -4.37 20.60
N GLU A 129 -1.56 -3.30 20.20
CA GLU A 129 -2.24 -2.12 19.64
C GLU A 129 -2.94 -2.42 18.32
N VAL A 130 -2.29 -3.18 17.43
CA VAL A 130 -2.89 -3.60 16.15
C VAL A 130 -4.10 -4.50 16.40
N HIS A 131 -4.03 -5.44 17.33
CA HIS A 131 -5.17 -6.28 17.69
C HIS A 131 -6.36 -5.44 18.15
N ALA A 132 -6.11 -4.50 19.05
CA ALA A 132 -7.16 -3.59 19.53
C ALA A 132 -7.78 -2.75 18.40
N ARG A 133 -6.97 -2.25 17.46
CA ARG A 133 -7.45 -1.47 16.30
C ARG A 133 -8.24 -2.31 15.31
N LEU A 134 -7.88 -3.58 15.15
CA LEU A 134 -8.53 -4.50 14.21
C LEU A 134 -9.79 -5.16 14.79
N ALA A 135 -10.06 -5.07 16.09
CA ALA A 135 -11.24 -5.64 16.73
C ALA A 135 -12.57 -5.21 16.07
N GLN A 136 -12.63 -4.00 15.50
CA GLN A 136 -13.82 -3.53 14.78
C GLN A 136 -14.11 -4.29 13.47
N TYR A 137 -13.12 -5.01 12.94
CA TYR A 137 -13.22 -5.83 11.72
C TYR A 137 -13.37 -7.31 12.04
N GLU A 138 -13.35 -7.67 13.32
CA GLU A 138 -13.43 -9.06 13.78
C GLU A 138 -14.88 -9.49 13.95
N SER A 139 -15.22 -10.60 13.36
CA SER A 139 -16.51 -11.24 13.49
C SER A 139 -16.57 -12.16 14.73
N ALA A 140 -17.78 -12.58 15.14
CA ALA A 140 -17.96 -13.42 16.32
C ALA A 140 -17.23 -14.77 16.27
N ASP A 141 -16.85 -15.24 15.09
CA ASP A 141 -16.07 -16.46 14.86
C ASP A 141 -14.57 -16.21 14.76
N GLY A 142 -14.12 -14.97 15.05
CA GLY A 142 -12.70 -14.59 15.11
C GLY A 142 -12.07 -14.21 13.77
N ARG A 143 -12.84 -14.21 12.66
CA ARG A 143 -12.35 -13.81 11.35
C ARG A 143 -12.30 -12.29 11.20
N LEU A 144 -11.24 -11.81 10.54
CA LEU A 144 -11.07 -10.40 10.20
C LEU A 144 -11.52 -10.16 8.75
N THR A 145 -12.51 -9.30 8.55
CA THR A 145 -12.93 -8.88 7.20
C THR A 145 -12.67 -7.39 7.01
N MET A 146 -11.78 -7.07 6.09
CA MET A 146 -11.31 -5.69 5.86
C MET A 146 -11.44 -5.28 4.40
N GLY A 147 -11.79 -4.00 4.19
CA GLY A 147 -11.78 -3.41 2.86
C GLY A 147 -10.35 -3.24 2.36
N VAL A 148 -10.13 -3.55 1.08
CA VAL A 148 -8.88 -3.29 0.36
C VAL A 148 -9.21 -2.41 -0.84
N GLU A 149 -8.68 -1.20 -0.87
CA GLU A 149 -8.89 -0.28 -1.97
C GLU A 149 -7.57 -0.01 -2.70
N MET A 150 -7.61 -0.09 -4.02
CA MET A 150 -6.49 0.21 -4.90
C MET A 150 -6.92 1.19 -5.99
N LEU A 151 -5.96 1.94 -6.51
CA LEU A 151 -6.14 2.83 -7.64
C LEU A 151 -5.42 2.23 -8.86
N ILE A 152 -6.17 2.06 -9.96
CA ILE A 152 -5.61 1.68 -11.25
C ILE A 152 -5.59 2.90 -12.13
N GLY A 153 -4.41 3.25 -12.63
CA GLY A 153 -4.22 4.25 -13.67
C GLY A 153 -3.83 3.57 -14.98
N SER A 154 -4.41 3.99 -16.09
CA SER A 154 -4.02 3.53 -17.42
C SER A 154 -3.97 4.70 -18.40
N GLY A 155 -3.11 4.55 -19.44
CA GLY A 155 -2.97 5.53 -20.49
C GLY A 155 -2.46 4.91 -21.78
N ARG A 156 -2.82 5.50 -22.90
CA ARG A 156 -2.41 5.08 -24.24
C ARG A 156 -1.15 5.81 -24.69
N ALA A 157 -0.23 5.08 -25.28
CA ALA A 157 1.03 5.62 -25.82
C ALA A 157 0.91 6.20 -27.20
#